data_f5830a6de6055e07a7d8cb4b00fedb5a
#
_entry.id   f5830a6de6055e07a7d8cb4b00fedb5a
#
_cell.length_a   1.000
_cell.length_b   1.000
_cell.length_c   1.000
_cell.angle_alpha   90.00
_cell.angle_beta   90.00
_cell.angle_gamma   90.00
#
_symmetry.space_group_name_H-M   'P 1'
#
loop_
_entity.id
_entity.type
_entity.pdbx_description
1 polymer ?
#
loop_
_entity_poly.entity_id
_entity_poly.type
_entity_poly.pdbx_seq_one_letter_code
_entity_poly.pdbx_strand_id
1 'polypeptide(L)'
;MRRVDKPWGYEIVWAETARYVGKVLHIQAGHRLSRQYHKVKEETLMVQDGEMDLEIGPAESVEIRRMKKGDVFHVLPGTIHRMIAVTDVDVLEVSTPELDDVVRLEDVYGRQGTNAP
;
A
#
# COMPACT_ATOMS: atom_id res chain seq x y z
N MET A 1 11.73 2.09 -15.58
CA MET A 1 10.66 1.29 -14.94
C MET A 1 11.27 0.03 -14.34
N ARG A 2 10.87 -0.33 -13.15
CA ARG A 2 11.33 -1.57 -12.52
C ARG A 2 10.20 -2.28 -11.79
N ARG A 3 10.29 -3.61 -11.77
CA ARG A 3 9.34 -4.47 -11.07
C ARG A 3 9.96 -4.97 -9.77
N VAL A 4 9.18 -4.95 -8.68
CA VAL A 4 9.54 -5.52 -7.39
C VAL A 4 8.51 -6.57 -7.03
N ASP A 5 8.93 -7.83 -6.94
CA ASP A 5 8.03 -8.91 -6.52
C ASP A 5 7.77 -8.82 -5.02
N LYS A 6 6.52 -9.07 -4.66
CA LYS A 6 6.02 -9.03 -3.29
C LYS A 6 5.30 -10.34 -2.96
N PRO A 7 5.21 -10.71 -1.66
CA PRO A 7 4.46 -11.93 -1.30
C PRO A 7 2.99 -11.89 -1.72
N TRP A 8 2.41 -10.70 -1.87
CA TRP A 8 1.00 -10.51 -2.23
C TRP A 8 0.77 -10.23 -3.73
N GLY A 9 1.82 -10.13 -4.53
CA GLY A 9 1.76 -9.80 -5.95
C GLY A 9 3.01 -9.11 -6.41
N TYR A 10 2.91 -7.90 -6.94
CA TYR A 10 4.08 -7.14 -7.37
C TYR A 10 3.78 -5.65 -7.43
N GLU A 11 4.84 -4.85 -7.48
CA GLU A 11 4.74 -3.42 -7.80
C GLU A 11 5.60 -3.10 -9.03
N ILE A 12 5.08 -2.15 -9.81
CA ILE A 12 5.83 -1.53 -10.92
C ILE A 12 6.13 -0.10 -10.52
N VAL A 13 7.41 0.24 -10.39
CA VAL A 13 7.83 1.62 -10.16
C VAL A 13 8.04 2.24 -11.54
N TRP A 14 7.09 3.07 -11.96
CA TRP A 14 7.10 3.68 -13.29
C TRP A 14 7.59 5.13 -13.29
N ALA A 15 7.63 5.78 -12.13
CA ALA A 15 8.18 7.12 -11.96
C ALA A 15 9.00 7.18 -10.67
N GLU A 16 10.23 7.65 -10.77
CA GLU A 16 11.10 7.77 -9.60
C GLU A 16 12.06 8.93 -9.83
N THR A 17 11.90 9.97 -9.01
CA THR A 17 12.76 11.16 -9.03
C THR A 17 13.16 11.53 -7.61
N ALA A 18 13.99 12.54 -7.46
CA ALA A 18 14.37 13.05 -6.15
C ALA A 18 13.17 13.65 -5.38
N ARG A 19 12.03 13.85 -6.03
CA ARG A 19 10.88 14.56 -5.45
C ARG A 19 9.64 13.70 -5.29
N TYR A 20 9.48 12.67 -6.11
CA TYR A 20 8.27 11.84 -6.09
C TYR A 20 8.51 10.45 -6.63
N VAL A 21 7.59 9.55 -6.32
CA VAL A 21 7.56 8.17 -6.84
C VAL A 21 6.14 7.86 -7.31
N GLY A 22 6.03 7.17 -8.44
CA GLY A 22 4.78 6.62 -8.95
C GLY A 22 4.89 5.13 -9.11
N LYS A 23 3.89 4.39 -8.59
CA LYS A 23 3.84 2.93 -8.65
C LYS A 23 2.47 2.44 -9.08
N VAL A 24 2.46 1.23 -9.62
CA VAL A 24 1.27 0.39 -9.67
C VAL A 24 1.51 -0.78 -8.73
N LEU A 25 0.58 -1.02 -7.80
CA LEU A 25 0.57 -2.19 -6.94
C LEU A 25 -0.44 -3.18 -7.50
N HIS A 26 0.00 -4.38 -7.85
CA HIS A 26 -0.91 -5.47 -8.22
C HIS A 26 -1.01 -6.44 -7.05
N ILE A 27 -2.21 -6.52 -6.45
CA ILE A 27 -2.46 -7.37 -5.28
C ILE A 27 -3.40 -8.49 -5.71
N GLN A 28 -2.99 -9.72 -5.50
CA GLN A 28 -3.81 -10.89 -5.85
C GLN A 28 -4.98 -11.03 -4.88
N ALA A 29 -6.12 -11.46 -5.40
CA ALA A 29 -7.34 -11.68 -4.62
C ALA A 29 -7.05 -12.47 -3.33
N GLY A 30 -7.56 -11.99 -2.22
CA GLY A 30 -7.39 -12.62 -0.91
C GLY A 30 -6.07 -12.32 -0.21
N HIS A 31 -5.12 -11.69 -0.91
CA HIS A 31 -3.85 -11.27 -0.31
C HIS A 31 -3.95 -9.88 0.29
N ARG A 32 -3.04 -9.57 1.19
CA ARG A 32 -3.03 -8.29 1.90
C ARG A 32 -1.60 -7.80 2.14
N LEU A 33 -1.47 -6.49 2.21
CA LEU A 33 -0.24 -5.87 2.65
C LEU A 33 -0.15 -5.92 4.18
N SER A 34 1.00 -5.51 4.72
CA SER A 34 1.16 -5.37 6.17
C SER A 34 0.27 -4.25 6.71
N ARG A 35 -0.08 -4.33 7.99
CA ARG A 35 -0.58 -3.18 8.74
C ARG A 35 0.64 -2.32 9.05
N GLN A 36 0.64 -1.10 8.55
CA GLN A 36 1.86 -0.28 8.50
C GLN A 36 1.57 1.20 8.60
N TYR A 37 2.61 1.95 8.88
CA TYR A 37 2.60 3.40 8.71
C TYR A 37 3.96 3.87 8.19
N HIS A 38 4.00 5.11 7.73
CA HIS A 38 5.22 5.77 7.27
C HIS A 38 5.51 6.95 8.18
N LYS A 39 6.78 7.18 8.51
CA LYS A 39 7.17 8.28 9.41
C LYS A 39 7.15 9.63 8.72
N VAL A 40 7.61 9.67 7.47
CA VAL A 40 7.81 10.88 6.68
C VAL A 40 7.04 10.81 5.36
N LYS A 41 7.00 9.63 4.75
CA LYS A 41 6.40 9.42 3.44
C LYS A 41 4.92 9.76 3.47
N GLU A 42 4.52 10.52 2.46
CA GLU A 42 3.12 10.85 2.19
C GLU A 42 2.74 10.24 0.85
N GLU A 43 1.55 9.67 0.76
CA GLU A 43 1.11 9.02 -0.47
C GLU A 43 -0.38 9.22 -0.74
N THR A 44 -0.76 9.07 -2.00
CA THR A 44 -2.16 9.02 -2.43
C THR A 44 -2.36 7.74 -3.22
N LEU A 45 -3.41 7.02 -2.87
CA LEU A 45 -3.80 5.76 -3.50
C LEU A 45 -5.06 5.97 -4.33
N MET A 46 -5.10 5.39 -5.53
CA MET A 46 -6.31 5.34 -6.34
C MET A 46 -6.48 3.92 -6.89
N VAL A 47 -7.66 3.34 -6.71
CA VAL A 47 -7.96 2.04 -7.31
C VAL A 47 -8.14 2.23 -8.82
N GLN A 48 -7.30 1.56 -9.60
CA GLN A 48 -7.35 1.59 -11.06
C GLN A 48 -8.30 0.51 -11.59
N ASP A 49 -8.28 -0.66 -10.98
CA ASP A 49 -9.11 -1.79 -11.38
C ASP A 49 -9.29 -2.75 -10.19
N GLY A 50 -10.44 -3.40 -10.11
CA GLY A 50 -10.74 -4.33 -9.02
C GLY A 50 -11.31 -3.65 -7.77
N GLU A 51 -11.34 -4.41 -6.68
CA GLU A 51 -11.87 -3.96 -5.39
C GLU A 51 -10.94 -4.35 -4.25
N MET A 52 -10.80 -3.46 -3.28
CA MET A 52 -10.05 -3.74 -2.06
C MET A 52 -10.76 -3.18 -0.84
N ASP A 53 -10.43 -3.72 0.33
CA ASP A 53 -10.76 -3.10 1.61
C ASP A 53 -9.51 -2.36 2.10
N LEU A 54 -9.68 -1.09 2.45
CA LEU A 54 -8.64 -0.32 3.12
C LEU A 54 -8.98 -0.24 4.60
N GLU A 55 -8.13 -0.83 5.42
CA GLU A 55 -8.22 -0.71 6.88
C GLU A 55 -7.41 0.50 7.31
N ILE A 56 -8.02 1.37 8.13
CA ILE A 56 -7.41 2.60 8.61
C ILE A 56 -7.45 2.59 10.14
N GLY A 57 -6.30 2.84 10.75
CA GLY A 57 -6.14 2.86 12.18
C GLY A 57 -5.55 1.57 12.75
N PRO A 58 -5.31 1.54 14.08
CA PRO A 58 -4.75 0.38 14.75
C PRO A 58 -5.73 -0.80 14.76
N ALA A 59 -5.22 -2.01 14.93
CA ALA A 59 -6.01 -3.24 14.86
C ALA A 59 -7.21 -3.26 15.80
N GLU A 60 -7.06 -2.68 16.98
CA GLU A 60 -8.12 -2.64 18.01
C GLU A 60 -9.22 -1.62 17.72
N SER A 61 -9.04 -0.75 16.73
CA SER A 61 -9.97 0.36 16.44
C SER A 61 -9.93 0.71 14.95
N VAL A 62 -10.07 -0.31 14.09
CA VAL A 62 -9.92 -0.14 12.64
C VAL A 62 -11.23 0.36 12.01
N GLU A 63 -11.09 1.33 11.10
CA GLU A 63 -12.15 1.70 10.16
C GLU A 63 -11.88 0.95 8.85
N ILE A 64 -12.91 0.39 8.22
CA ILE A 64 -12.78 -0.33 6.96
C ILE A 64 -13.55 0.41 5.88
N ARG A 65 -12.85 0.71 4.75
CA ARG A 65 -13.47 1.32 3.57
C ARG A 65 -13.33 0.38 2.40
N ARG A 66 -14.47 0.01 1.79
CA ARG A 66 -14.45 -0.69 0.51
C ARG A 66 -14.12 0.32 -0.58
N MET A 67 -13.05 0.07 -1.34
CA MET A 67 -12.60 0.92 -2.43
C MET A 67 -12.73 0.20 -3.76
N LYS A 68 -13.29 0.89 -4.73
CA LYS A 68 -13.55 0.42 -6.09
C LYS A 68 -12.86 1.35 -7.08
N LYS A 69 -12.89 0.99 -8.35
CA LYS A 69 -12.29 1.77 -9.43
C LYS A 69 -12.63 3.27 -9.33
N GLY A 70 -11.59 4.09 -9.28
CA GLY A 70 -11.70 5.54 -9.18
C GLY A 70 -11.70 6.10 -7.76
N ASP A 71 -11.86 5.25 -6.73
CA ASP A 71 -11.82 5.73 -5.35
C ASP A 71 -10.39 6.07 -4.94
N VAL A 72 -10.25 7.14 -4.17
CA VAL A 72 -8.98 7.74 -3.79
C VAL A 72 -8.89 7.87 -2.27
N PHE A 73 -7.70 7.61 -1.73
CA PHE A 73 -7.41 7.86 -0.31
C PHE A 73 -6.03 8.48 -0.15
N HIS A 74 -5.96 9.56 0.62
CA HIS A 74 -4.72 10.27 0.94
C HIS A 74 -4.18 9.76 2.27
N VAL A 75 -2.99 9.18 2.23
CA VAL A 75 -2.31 8.62 3.42
C VAL A 75 -1.28 9.62 3.91
N LEU A 76 -1.59 10.28 5.02
CA LEU A 76 -0.66 11.19 5.69
C LEU A 76 0.39 10.41 6.48
N PRO A 77 1.59 10.98 6.72
CA PRO A 77 2.57 10.37 7.62
C PRO A 77 1.94 10.01 8.97
N GLY A 78 2.30 8.85 9.49
CA GLY A 78 1.77 8.35 10.76
C GLY A 78 0.42 7.65 10.68
N THR A 79 -0.24 7.65 9.53
CA THR A 79 -1.54 6.96 9.36
C THR A 79 -1.32 5.45 9.27
N ILE A 80 -1.84 4.70 10.24
CA ILE A 80 -1.80 3.24 10.23
C ILE A 80 -2.84 2.76 9.22
N HIS A 81 -2.43 1.90 8.29
CA HIS A 81 -3.32 1.42 7.24
C HIS A 81 -2.89 0.05 6.72
N ARG A 82 -3.83 -0.64 6.04
CA ARG A 82 -3.61 -1.94 5.41
C ARG A 82 -4.54 -2.10 4.22
N MET A 83 -3.99 -2.51 3.07
CA MET A 83 -4.77 -2.86 1.88
C MET A 83 -5.01 -4.36 1.85
N ILE A 84 -6.26 -4.76 1.56
CA ILE A 84 -6.67 -6.16 1.44
C ILE A 84 -7.41 -6.31 0.12
N ALA A 85 -6.90 -7.14 -0.78
CA ALA A 85 -7.54 -7.37 -2.07
C ALA A 85 -8.79 -8.25 -1.92
N VAL A 86 -9.93 -7.75 -2.34
CA VAL A 86 -11.18 -8.52 -2.42
C VAL A 86 -11.20 -9.31 -3.72
N THR A 87 -10.87 -8.67 -4.82
CA THR A 87 -10.55 -9.28 -6.10
C THR A 87 -9.09 -9.00 -6.40
N ASP A 88 -8.56 -9.50 -7.51
CA ASP A 88 -7.30 -8.94 -8.01
C ASP A 88 -7.50 -7.44 -8.16
N VAL A 89 -6.57 -6.65 -7.65
CA VAL A 89 -6.71 -5.19 -7.65
C VAL A 89 -5.42 -4.53 -8.09
N ASP A 90 -5.56 -3.51 -8.94
CA ASP A 90 -4.47 -2.63 -9.32
C ASP A 90 -4.68 -1.28 -8.65
N VAL A 91 -3.69 -0.85 -7.89
CA VAL A 91 -3.70 0.41 -7.16
C VAL A 91 -2.60 1.31 -7.69
N LEU A 92 -2.96 2.52 -8.10
CA LEU A 92 -1.97 3.54 -8.39
C LEU A 92 -1.56 4.21 -7.10
N GLU A 93 -0.27 4.34 -6.89
CA GLU A 93 0.28 5.06 -5.74
C GLU A 93 1.21 6.15 -6.24
N VAL A 94 0.98 7.39 -5.81
CA VAL A 94 1.96 8.47 -5.96
C VAL A 94 2.41 8.87 -4.57
N SER A 95 3.70 9.09 -4.40
CA SER A 95 4.24 9.38 -3.07
C SER A 95 5.46 10.28 -3.14
N THR A 96 5.82 10.79 -1.97
CA THR A 96 7.14 11.37 -1.73
C THR A 96 8.21 10.27 -1.85
N PRO A 97 9.52 10.62 -2.00
CA PRO A 97 10.51 9.65 -2.48
C PRO A 97 11.06 8.68 -1.43
N GLU A 98 10.56 8.68 -0.20
CA GLU A 98 11.06 7.83 0.88
C GLU A 98 10.58 6.37 0.72
N LEU A 99 11.16 5.65 -0.25
CA LEU A 99 10.73 4.29 -0.62
C LEU A 99 10.87 3.27 0.50
N ASP A 100 11.88 3.41 1.35
CA ASP A 100 12.17 2.45 2.42
C ASP A 100 11.51 2.83 3.76
N ASP A 101 10.74 3.91 3.78
CA ASP A 101 10.07 4.39 5.00
C ASP A 101 8.80 3.61 5.25
N VAL A 102 8.93 2.46 5.87
CA VAL A 102 7.79 1.64 6.29
C VAL A 102 8.05 1.03 7.66
N VAL A 103 7.07 1.14 8.55
CA VAL A 103 7.05 0.44 9.84
C VAL A 103 5.90 -0.57 9.77
N ARG A 104 6.24 -1.85 9.74
CA ARG A 104 5.28 -2.94 9.67
C ARG A 104 4.92 -3.41 11.07
N LEU A 105 3.66 -3.25 11.43
CA LEU A 105 3.12 -3.64 12.75
C LEU A 105 2.62 -5.08 12.74
N GLU A 106 2.01 -5.53 11.64
CA GLU A 106 1.51 -6.89 11.44
C GLU A 106 1.74 -7.26 9.98
N ASP A 107 2.16 -8.49 9.75
CA ASP A 107 2.39 -8.98 8.39
C ASP A 107 2.20 -10.50 8.33
N VAL A 108 1.25 -10.96 7.52
CA VAL A 108 0.95 -12.39 7.37
C VAL A 108 2.07 -13.15 6.65
N TYR A 109 3.04 -12.47 6.06
CA TYR A 109 4.18 -13.05 5.35
C TYR A 109 5.49 -13.01 6.16
N GLY A 110 5.43 -12.65 7.43
CA GLY A 110 6.58 -12.68 8.34
C GLY A 110 7.57 -11.53 8.21
N ARG A 111 7.22 -10.43 7.55
CA ARG A 111 8.10 -9.26 7.41
C ARG A 111 7.95 -8.24 8.54
N GLN A 112 7.15 -8.56 9.54
CA GLN A 112 6.88 -7.68 10.67
C GLN A 112 8.18 -7.16 11.29
N GLY A 113 8.25 -5.84 11.53
CA GLY A 113 9.42 -5.20 12.10
C GLY A 113 10.57 -5.00 11.12
N THR A 114 10.38 -5.31 9.82
CA THR A 114 11.39 -5.15 8.77
C THR A 114 10.88 -4.24 7.66
N ASN A 115 11.78 -3.81 6.77
CA ASN A 115 11.41 -3.17 5.50
C ASN A 115 11.88 -4.00 4.29
N ALA A 116 11.96 -5.31 4.47
CA ALA A 116 12.23 -6.25 3.39
C ALA A 116 11.11 -6.21 2.33
N PRO A 117 11.42 -6.52 1.05
CA PRO A 117 10.39 -6.63 0.04
C PRO A 117 9.43 -7.77 0.33
#